data_907826ba29860e7fa05890951429d2ca
#
_entry.id   907826ba29860e7fa05890951429d2ca
#
_cell.length_a   1.000
_cell.length_b   1.000
_cell.length_c   1.000
_cell.angle_alpha   90.00
_cell.angle_beta   90.00
_cell.angle_gamma   90.00
#
_symmetry.space_group_name_H-M   'P 1'
#
loop_
_entity.id
_entity.type
_entity.pdbx_description
1 polymer ?
#
loop_
_entity_poly.entity_id
_entity_poly.type
_entity_poly.pdbx_seq_one_letter_code
_entity_poly.pdbx_strand_id
1 'polypeptide(L)'
;MPVTLPHSVKQLLQDKAYGHVVTFNAQGKPQLTMVWMDVDGDEVTFNTAEGRNKPQNLRRDPRIIVSVQDRNDPQAYAVFHGKARVTETGADDHIDKLAKRFLNADKYPFRRPGEKRLIVRISVDRIGGFGPKMQPWS
;
A
#
# COMPACT_ATOMS: atom_id res chain seq x y z
N MET A 1 4.38 -13.69 12.67
CA MET A 1 2.97 -13.42 13.07
C MET A 1 2.57 -12.04 12.62
N PRO A 2 1.45 -11.90 11.93
CA PRO A 2 0.95 -10.57 11.60
C PRO A 2 0.60 -9.78 12.86
N VAL A 3 0.86 -8.48 12.81
CA VAL A 3 0.49 -7.60 13.92
C VAL A 3 -0.87 -6.96 13.67
N THR A 4 -1.55 -6.58 14.73
CA THR A 4 -2.75 -5.76 14.64
C THR A 4 -2.32 -4.32 14.43
N LEU A 5 -2.92 -3.64 13.45
CA LEU A 5 -2.57 -2.25 13.16
C LEU A 5 -3.18 -1.33 14.25
N PRO A 6 -2.38 -0.43 14.85
CA PRO A 6 -2.94 0.60 15.73
C PRO A 6 -3.97 1.46 15.00
N HIS A 7 -4.93 1.98 15.75
CA HIS A 7 -6.00 2.82 15.18
C HIS A 7 -5.43 4.03 14.41
N SER A 8 -4.42 4.69 14.99
CA SER A 8 -3.81 5.86 14.35
C SER A 8 -3.09 5.52 13.04
N VAL A 9 -2.57 4.30 12.91
CA VAL A 9 -2.00 3.82 11.64
C VAL A 9 -3.09 3.63 10.60
N LYS A 10 -4.24 3.08 10.99
CA LYS A 10 -5.39 2.95 10.07
C LYS A 10 -5.88 4.30 9.60
N GLN A 11 -5.93 5.30 10.49
CA GLN A 11 -6.29 6.67 10.13
C GLN A 11 -5.29 7.27 9.13
N LEU A 12 -4.00 7.08 9.37
CA LEU A 12 -2.95 7.51 8.45
C LEU A 12 -3.21 6.96 7.04
N LEU A 13 -3.48 5.66 6.93
CA LEU A 13 -3.66 5.00 5.64
C LEU A 13 -4.95 5.40 4.93
N GLN A 14 -5.94 5.89 5.65
CA GLN A 14 -7.23 6.32 5.10
C GLN A 14 -7.24 7.79 4.64
N ASP A 15 -6.21 8.57 4.98
CA ASP A 15 -6.15 10.01 4.72
C ASP A 15 -5.18 10.33 3.57
N LYS A 16 -5.54 9.96 2.35
CA LYS A 16 -4.75 10.24 1.12
C LYS A 16 -3.26 9.92 1.31
N ALA A 17 -2.97 8.73 1.80
CA ALA A 17 -1.60 8.33 2.10
C ALA A 17 -0.88 7.86 0.83
N TYR A 18 0.29 8.46 0.57
CA TYR A 18 1.19 8.03 -0.49
C TYR A 18 2.24 7.11 0.11
N GLY A 19 2.37 5.91 -0.44
CA GLY A 19 3.33 4.93 0.05
C GLY A 19 4.48 4.75 -0.93
N HIS A 20 5.69 4.70 -0.39
CA HIS A 20 6.87 4.29 -1.15
C HIS A 20 7.06 2.79 -0.90
N VAL A 21 7.00 2.01 -1.97
CA VAL A 21 6.93 0.55 -1.89
C VAL A 21 8.20 -0.06 -2.46
N VAL A 22 8.82 -0.95 -1.68
CA VAL A 22 9.97 -1.73 -2.12
C VAL A 22 9.54 -3.17 -2.33
N THR A 23 9.78 -3.68 -3.54
CA THR A 23 9.68 -5.09 -3.90
C THR A 23 11.01 -5.54 -4.49
N PHE A 24 11.21 -6.84 -4.66
CA PHE A 24 12.49 -7.38 -5.12
C PHE A 24 12.32 -8.07 -6.46
N ASN A 25 13.20 -7.75 -7.42
CA ASN A 25 13.16 -8.33 -8.74
C ASN A 25 13.77 -9.75 -8.78
N ALA A 26 13.81 -10.36 -9.97
CA ALA A 26 14.30 -11.72 -10.14
C ALA A 26 15.77 -11.89 -9.73
N GLN A 27 16.57 -10.81 -9.75
CA GLN A 27 17.96 -10.80 -9.33
C GLN A 27 18.12 -10.45 -7.84
N GLY A 28 17.02 -10.33 -7.09
CA GLY A 28 17.05 -9.96 -5.67
C GLY A 28 17.31 -8.49 -5.41
N LYS A 29 17.25 -7.64 -6.42
CA LYS A 29 17.49 -6.20 -6.27
C LYS A 29 16.20 -5.47 -5.92
N PRO A 30 16.26 -4.45 -5.03
CA PRO A 30 15.08 -3.68 -4.68
C PRO A 30 14.63 -2.77 -5.82
N GLN A 31 13.31 -2.67 -5.96
CA GLN A 31 12.65 -1.71 -6.85
C GLN A 31 11.72 -0.85 -6.01
N LEU A 32 11.82 0.47 -6.17
CA LEU A 32 11.09 1.45 -5.38
C LEU A 32 10.10 2.20 -6.27
N THR A 33 8.83 2.21 -5.88
CA THR A 33 7.78 2.96 -6.57
C THR A 33 6.86 3.60 -5.54
N MET A 34 6.06 4.59 -5.98
CA MET A 34 5.08 5.27 -5.13
C MET A 34 3.67 4.87 -5.56
N VAL A 35 2.79 4.60 -4.58
CA VAL A 35 1.41 4.19 -4.82
C VAL A 35 0.47 4.91 -3.86
N TRP A 36 -0.84 4.89 -4.20
CA TRP A 36 -1.90 5.29 -3.28
C TRP A 36 -2.16 4.16 -2.31
N MET A 37 -2.11 4.46 -1.01
CA MET A 37 -2.29 3.46 0.03
C MET A 37 -3.73 3.39 0.50
N ASP A 38 -4.09 2.22 1.03
CA ASP A 38 -5.35 1.99 1.70
C ASP A 38 -5.14 0.95 2.81
N VAL A 39 -6.20 0.63 3.50
CA VAL A 39 -6.20 -0.36 4.59
C VAL A 39 -7.52 -1.12 4.57
N ASP A 40 -7.44 -2.41 4.87
CA ASP A 40 -8.61 -3.27 5.02
C ASP A 40 -8.39 -4.17 6.24
N GLY A 41 -9.09 -3.86 7.34
CA GLY A 41 -8.86 -4.52 8.62
C GLY A 41 -7.42 -4.29 9.09
N ASP A 42 -6.67 -5.36 9.27
CA ASP A 42 -5.26 -5.29 9.67
C ASP A 42 -4.30 -5.50 8.50
N GLU A 43 -4.79 -5.44 7.28
CA GLU A 43 -3.96 -5.52 6.09
C GLU A 43 -3.77 -4.14 5.48
N VAL A 44 -2.51 -3.82 5.16
CA VAL A 44 -2.16 -2.64 4.37
C VAL A 44 -2.34 -2.99 2.90
N THR A 45 -3.01 -2.15 2.14
CA THR A 45 -3.36 -2.47 0.76
C THR A 45 -2.98 -1.36 -0.21
N PHE A 46 -2.80 -1.74 -1.47
CA PHE A 46 -2.75 -0.81 -2.59
C PHE A 46 -3.24 -1.52 -3.85
N ASN A 47 -3.45 -0.75 -4.92
CA ASN A 47 -3.95 -1.28 -6.18
C ASN A 47 -2.86 -1.22 -7.24
N THR A 48 -2.85 -2.18 -8.14
CA THR A 48 -1.91 -2.24 -9.26
C THR A 48 -2.59 -2.93 -10.44
N ALA A 49 -1.84 -3.25 -11.48
CA ALA A 49 -2.37 -3.92 -12.67
C ALA A 49 -1.51 -5.11 -13.07
N GLU A 50 -2.16 -6.12 -13.64
CA GLU A 50 -1.48 -7.29 -14.18
C GLU A 50 -0.48 -6.86 -15.27
N GLY A 51 0.67 -7.53 -15.31
CA GLY A 51 1.74 -7.23 -16.26
C GLY A 51 2.76 -6.23 -15.77
N ARG A 52 2.49 -5.53 -14.66
CA ARG A 52 3.48 -4.62 -14.05
C ARG A 52 4.50 -5.39 -13.22
N ASN A 53 5.60 -4.72 -12.88
CA ASN A 53 6.70 -5.35 -12.14
C ASN A 53 6.32 -5.77 -10.72
N LYS A 54 5.55 -4.93 -10.00
CA LYS A 54 5.20 -5.22 -8.61
C LYS A 54 4.48 -6.56 -8.43
N PRO A 55 3.38 -6.86 -9.14
CA PRO A 55 2.73 -8.16 -8.95
C PRO A 55 3.62 -9.33 -9.34
N GLN A 56 4.43 -9.19 -10.39
CA GLN A 56 5.37 -10.23 -10.78
C GLN A 56 6.43 -10.48 -9.72
N ASN A 57 6.99 -9.40 -9.15
CA ASN A 57 7.98 -9.49 -8.08
C ASN A 57 7.39 -10.18 -6.85
N LEU A 58 6.18 -9.78 -6.44
CA LEU A 58 5.54 -10.28 -5.23
C LEU A 58 5.11 -11.74 -5.34
N ARG A 59 4.75 -12.20 -6.53
CA ARG A 59 4.45 -13.63 -6.75
C ARG A 59 5.68 -14.49 -6.60
N ARG A 60 6.86 -13.96 -6.93
CA ARG A 60 8.14 -14.65 -6.81
C ARG A 60 8.73 -14.51 -5.41
N ASP A 61 8.64 -13.33 -4.83
CA ASP A 61 9.19 -13.00 -3.51
C ASP A 61 8.18 -12.11 -2.78
N PRO A 62 7.44 -12.64 -1.80
CA PRO A 62 6.36 -11.89 -1.16
C PRO A 62 6.83 -10.80 -0.20
N ARG A 63 8.12 -10.69 0.08
CA ARG A 63 8.65 -9.65 0.97
C ARG A 63 8.35 -8.28 0.41
N ILE A 64 7.90 -7.38 1.28
CA ILE A 64 7.55 -6.02 0.91
C ILE A 64 7.88 -5.07 2.07
N ILE A 65 8.31 -3.87 1.72
CA ILE A 65 8.50 -2.78 2.67
C ILE A 65 7.76 -1.57 2.12
N VAL A 66 7.00 -0.91 2.97
CA VAL A 66 6.25 0.29 2.58
C VAL A 66 6.51 1.38 3.61
N SER A 67 6.88 2.58 3.13
CA SER A 67 7.02 3.77 3.96
C SER A 67 5.91 4.75 3.63
N VAL A 68 5.20 5.23 4.65
CA VAL A 68 4.11 6.20 4.52
C VAL A 68 4.39 7.37 5.45
N GLN A 69 4.47 8.58 4.88
CA GLN A 69 4.64 9.81 5.64
C GLN A 69 3.28 10.44 5.93
N ASP A 70 3.11 10.96 7.16
CA ASP A 70 1.89 11.71 7.50
C ASP A 70 1.92 13.06 6.77
N ARG A 71 0.86 13.34 6.00
CA ARG A 71 0.79 14.59 5.25
C ARG A 71 0.59 15.83 6.12
N ASN A 72 0.09 15.65 7.34
CA ASN A 72 -0.18 16.74 8.28
C ASN A 72 0.98 17.00 9.25
N ASP A 73 1.83 16.00 9.45
CA ASP A 73 3.05 16.11 10.27
C ASP A 73 4.17 15.34 9.56
N PRO A 74 4.99 16.03 8.75
CA PRO A 74 6.00 15.35 7.92
C PRO A 74 7.06 14.56 8.68
N GLN A 75 7.20 14.77 9.98
CA GLN A 75 8.12 13.98 10.80
C GLN A 75 7.51 12.66 11.25
N ALA A 76 6.19 12.54 11.19
CA ALA A 76 5.50 11.29 11.49
C ALA A 76 5.50 10.39 10.26
N TYR A 77 5.89 9.14 10.44
CA TYR A 77 5.88 8.16 9.36
C TYR A 77 5.75 6.74 9.92
N ALA A 78 5.23 5.85 9.10
CA ALA A 78 5.14 4.43 9.43
C ALA A 78 5.87 3.62 8.35
N VAL A 79 6.65 2.64 8.76
CA VAL A 79 7.29 1.69 7.86
C VAL A 79 6.72 0.31 8.15
N PHE A 80 6.14 -0.30 7.12
CA PHE A 80 5.53 -1.62 7.23
C PHE A 80 6.47 -2.64 6.61
N HIS A 81 6.88 -3.63 7.40
CA HIS A 81 7.61 -4.79 6.92
C HIS A 81 6.65 -5.97 6.94
N GLY A 82 6.50 -6.66 5.83
CA GLY A 82 5.57 -7.76 5.78
C GLY A 82 5.69 -8.61 4.54
N LYS A 83 4.64 -9.38 4.32
CA LYS A 83 4.50 -10.24 3.14
C LYS A 83 3.20 -9.91 2.44
N ALA A 84 3.28 -9.85 1.11
CA ALA A 84 2.15 -9.46 0.29
C ALA A 84 1.61 -10.65 -0.50
N ARG A 85 0.30 -10.64 -0.71
CA ARG A 85 -0.36 -11.50 -1.69
C ARG A 85 -1.11 -10.63 -2.69
N VAL A 86 -1.25 -11.12 -3.90
CA VAL A 86 -1.90 -10.42 -5.01
C VAL A 86 -3.26 -11.05 -5.23
N THR A 87 -4.31 -10.23 -5.22
CA THR A 87 -5.70 -10.70 -5.35
C THR A 87 -6.42 -9.94 -6.46
N GLU A 88 -7.48 -10.56 -7.01
CA GLU A 88 -8.27 -9.95 -8.10
C GLU A 88 -9.61 -9.41 -7.62
N THR A 89 -10.25 -10.12 -6.67
CA THR A 89 -11.61 -9.80 -6.24
C THR A 89 -11.72 -8.40 -5.69
N GLY A 90 -12.62 -7.59 -6.26
CA GLY A 90 -12.87 -6.23 -5.82
C GLY A 90 -11.86 -5.19 -6.28
N ALA A 91 -10.91 -5.56 -7.15
CA ALA A 91 -9.83 -4.65 -7.56
C ALA A 91 -10.34 -3.45 -8.37
N ASP A 92 -11.35 -3.64 -9.21
CA ASP A 92 -11.92 -2.53 -9.99
C ASP A 92 -12.64 -1.53 -9.11
N ASP A 93 -13.46 -1.99 -8.17
CA ASP A 93 -14.12 -1.11 -7.20
C ASP A 93 -13.09 -0.41 -6.30
N HIS A 94 -12.03 -1.10 -5.93
CA HIS A 94 -10.97 -0.56 -5.09
C HIS A 94 -10.25 0.60 -5.78
N ILE A 95 -9.87 0.46 -7.05
CA ILE A 95 -9.18 1.56 -7.75
C ILE A 95 -10.11 2.75 -7.97
N ASP A 96 -11.39 2.52 -8.21
CA ASP A 96 -12.37 3.61 -8.32
C ASP A 96 -12.56 4.34 -6.98
N LYS A 97 -12.60 3.60 -5.87
CA LYS A 97 -12.64 4.19 -4.53
C LYS A 97 -11.41 5.05 -4.26
N LEU A 98 -10.22 4.58 -4.64
CA LEU A 98 -8.99 5.35 -4.49
C LEU A 98 -8.98 6.58 -5.40
N ALA A 99 -9.48 6.47 -6.62
CA ALA A 99 -9.61 7.62 -7.53
C ALA A 99 -10.53 8.70 -6.93
N LYS A 100 -11.61 8.30 -6.25
CA LYS A 100 -12.47 9.25 -5.54
C LYS A 100 -11.73 9.96 -4.42
N ARG A 101 -10.98 9.21 -3.62
CA ARG A 101 -10.22 9.78 -2.48
C ARG A 101 -9.10 10.70 -2.94
N PHE A 102 -8.31 10.29 -3.93
CA PHE A 102 -7.08 11.00 -4.33
C PHE A 102 -7.30 12.04 -5.42
N LEU A 103 -8.27 11.84 -6.31
CA LEU A 103 -8.49 12.69 -7.49
C LEU A 103 -9.85 13.36 -7.50
N ASN A 104 -10.74 13.01 -6.58
CA ASN A 104 -12.14 13.41 -6.58
C ASN A 104 -12.85 13.00 -7.88
N ALA A 105 -12.46 11.88 -8.46
CA ALA A 105 -13.05 11.32 -9.69
C ALA A 105 -13.95 10.13 -9.35
N ASP A 106 -15.06 9.98 -10.06
CA ASP A 106 -16.00 8.88 -9.83
C ASP A 106 -15.43 7.54 -10.28
N LYS A 107 -14.59 7.56 -11.31
CA LYS A 107 -13.92 6.39 -11.86
C LYS A 107 -12.45 6.70 -12.07
N TYR A 108 -11.63 5.64 -12.01
CA TYR A 108 -10.20 5.78 -12.27
C TYR A 108 -9.96 6.21 -13.73
N PRO A 109 -9.42 7.43 -13.98
CA PRO A 109 -9.36 7.98 -15.34
C PRO A 109 -8.21 7.45 -16.18
N PHE A 110 -7.24 6.77 -15.56
CA PHE A 110 -6.03 6.29 -16.25
C PHE A 110 -6.08 4.83 -16.63
N ARG A 111 -7.26 4.21 -16.56
CA ARG A 111 -7.44 2.81 -16.92
C ARG A 111 -7.24 2.64 -18.43
N ARG A 112 -6.44 1.64 -18.79
CA ARG A 112 -6.21 1.26 -20.19
C ARG A 112 -7.20 0.18 -20.61
N PRO A 113 -7.58 0.11 -21.92
CA PRO A 113 -8.44 -0.96 -22.41
C PRO A 113 -7.85 -2.33 -22.11
N GLY A 114 -8.68 -3.25 -21.60
CA GLY A 114 -8.25 -4.60 -21.24
C GLY A 114 -7.40 -4.71 -19.99
N GLU A 115 -7.19 -3.62 -19.28
CA GLU A 115 -6.38 -3.63 -18.05
C GLU A 115 -7.07 -4.41 -16.95
N LYS A 116 -6.34 -5.37 -16.37
CA LYS A 116 -6.81 -6.15 -15.24
C LYS A 116 -6.21 -5.57 -13.96
N ARG A 117 -7.08 -5.02 -13.10
CA ARG A 117 -6.66 -4.46 -11.84
C ARG A 117 -6.47 -5.56 -10.79
N LEU A 118 -5.59 -5.28 -9.82
CA LEU A 118 -5.22 -6.20 -8.75
C LEU A 118 -5.14 -5.42 -7.44
N ILE A 119 -5.48 -6.09 -6.33
CA ILE A 119 -5.22 -5.56 -4.98
C ILE A 119 -4.02 -6.31 -4.43
N VAL A 120 -3.03 -5.57 -3.95
CA VAL A 120 -1.94 -6.12 -3.14
C VAL A 120 -2.35 -5.98 -1.68
N ARG A 121 -2.34 -7.10 -0.96
CA ARG A 121 -2.71 -7.17 0.45
C ARG A 121 -1.49 -7.58 1.26
N ILE A 122 -1.14 -6.74 2.23
CA ILE A 122 0.09 -6.89 3.02
C ILE A 122 -0.28 -7.31 4.44
N SER A 123 0.22 -8.48 4.82
CA SER A 123 0.22 -8.94 6.20
C SER A 123 1.46 -8.36 6.87
N VAL A 124 1.27 -7.48 7.85
CA VAL A 124 2.35 -6.71 8.45
C VAL A 124 2.97 -7.48 9.61
N ASP A 125 4.28 -7.70 9.55
CA ASP A 125 5.02 -8.38 10.61
C ASP A 125 5.59 -7.40 11.63
N ARG A 126 5.92 -6.18 11.19
CA ARG A 126 6.55 -5.16 12.03
C ARG A 126 6.25 -3.77 11.51
N ILE A 127 5.99 -2.84 12.44
CA ILE A 127 5.80 -1.42 12.13
C ILE A 127 6.95 -0.63 12.73
N GLY A 128 7.64 0.17 11.90
CA GLY A 128 8.66 1.12 12.34
C GLY A 128 8.17 2.54 12.25
N GLY A 129 9.02 3.49 12.68
CA GLY A 129 8.72 4.92 12.63
C GLY A 129 7.99 5.42 13.87
N PHE A 130 7.54 6.67 13.79
CA PHE A 130 6.88 7.36 14.90
C PHE A 130 5.63 8.07 14.40
N GLY A 131 4.64 8.20 15.29
CA GLY A 131 3.44 8.99 15.03
C GLY A 131 3.67 10.50 15.24
N PRO A 132 2.59 11.28 15.19
CA PRO A 132 2.68 12.73 15.38
C PRO A 132 3.37 13.09 16.69
N LYS A 133 4.14 14.19 16.64
CA LYS A 133 4.96 14.68 17.77
C LYS A 133 5.96 13.66 18.27
N MET A 134 6.39 12.78 17.36
CA MET A 134 7.37 11.72 17.63
C MET A 134 6.95 10.74 18.73
N GLN A 135 5.64 10.59 18.92
CA GLN A 135 5.08 9.60 19.84
C GLN A 135 4.88 8.26 19.13
N PRO A 136 4.89 7.15 19.85
CA PRO A 136 4.57 5.86 19.23
C PRO A 136 3.20 5.87 18.58
N TRP A 137 3.05 5.09 17.51
CA TRP A 137 1.73 4.87 16.90
C TRP A 137 0.82 4.12 17.88
N SER A 138 -0.43 4.55 17.98
CA SER A 138 -1.38 4.00 18.95
C SER A 138 -2.77 3.72 18.37
#